data_462f204774f91e95cd14896a7abbc774
#
_entry.id   462f204774f91e95cd14896a7abbc774
#
_cell.length_a   1.000
_cell.length_b   1.000
_cell.length_c   1.000
_cell.angle_alpha   90.00
_cell.angle_beta   90.00
_cell.angle_gamma   90.00
#
_symmetry.space_group_name_H-M   'P 1'
#
loop_
_entity.id
_entity.type
_entity.pdbx_description
1 polymer ?
#
loop_
_entity_poly.entity_id
_entity_poly.type
_entity_poly.pdbx_seq_one_letter_code
_entity_poly.pdbx_strand_id
1 'polypeptide(L)'
;MSRPRILNIRKRSTCFNSQFEGQPRNEDGGFWHKKIYPHQMWLDGIYMGAPFYAEYAFRNNLPQDYADVINQFVTCARHTYDPKNGLYRHACDVSRTERWADPVTGQSKHCWGRALGLVCDGRW
;
A
#
# COMPACT_ATOMS: atom_id res chain seq x y z
N MET A 1 -36.32 0.03 17.12
CA MET A 1 -36.19 -0.87 15.97
C MET A 1 -34.96 -0.55 15.15
N SER A 2 -34.17 -1.57 14.83
CA SER A 2 -33.06 -1.68 13.88
C SER A 2 -31.90 -0.68 13.98
N ARG A 3 -30.94 -0.95 14.86
CA ARG A 3 -29.55 -0.46 14.76
C ARG A 3 -28.52 -1.60 14.57
N PRO A 4 -28.70 -2.57 13.68
CA PRO A 4 -27.66 -3.60 13.47
C PRO A 4 -26.59 -3.20 12.44
N ARG A 5 -26.88 -2.29 11.48
CA ARG A 5 -25.92 -1.94 10.42
C ARG A 5 -24.70 -1.16 10.92
N ILE A 6 -24.88 -0.19 11.81
CA ILE A 6 -23.80 0.67 12.30
C ILE A 6 -22.81 -0.11 13.16
N LEU A 7 -23.29 -1.03 14.01
CA LEU A 7 -22.44 -1.89 14.83
C LEU A 7 -21.59 -2.86 14.00
N ASN A 8 -22.14 -3.36 12.89
CA ASN A 8 -21.40 -4.24 11.99
C ASN A 8 -20.29 -3.48 11.22
N ILE A 9 -20.53 -2.25 10.84
CA ILE A 9 -19.53 -1.41 10.15
C ILE A 9 -18.37 -1.07 11.12
N ARG A 10 -18.66 -0.69 12.36
CA ARG A 10 -17.62 -0.43 13.37
C ARG A 10 -16.78 -1.66 13.68
N LYS A 11 -17.38 -2.82 13.88
CA LYS A 11 -16.67 -4.08 14.08
C LYS A 11 -15.79 -4.46 12.88
N ARG A 12 -16.28 -4.27 11.67
CA ARG A 12 -15.50 -4.49 10.44
C ARG A 12 -14.33 -3.51 10.33
N SER A 13 -14.54 -2.22 10.61
CA SER A 13 -13.47 -1.23 10.62
C SER A 13 -12.38 -1.55 11.63
N THR A 14 -12.74 -1.96 12.84
CA THR A 14 -11.77 -2.37 13.87
C THR A 14 -11.00 -3.63 13.46
N CYS A 15 -11.66 -4.60 12.82
CA CYS A 15 -11.01 -5.80 12.30
C CYS A 15 -9.99 -5.45 11.20
N PHE A 16 -10.32 -4.54 10.29
CA PHE A 16 -9.40 -4.08 9.25
C PHE A 16 -8.21 -3.29 9.81
N ASN A 17 -8.43 -2.47 10.83
CA ASN A 17 -7.32 -1.75 11.47
C ASN A 17 -6.32 -2.71 12.13
N SER A 18 -6.81 -3.75 12.80
CA SER A 18 -5.93 -4.78 13.37
C SER A 18 -5.11 -5.52 12.29
N GLN A 19 -5.60 -5.57 11.05
CA GLN A 19 -4.83 -6.10 9.93
C GLN A 19 -3.66 -5.18 9.56
N PHE A 20 -3.82 -3.87 9.60
CA PHE A 20 -2.71 -2.93 9.36
C PHE A 20 -1.62 -3.03 10.44
N GLU A 21 -2.02 -3.18 11.70
CA GLU A 21 -1.07 -3.40 12.80
C GLU A 21 -0.28 -4.70 12.63
N GLY A 22 -0.93 -5.75 12.13
CA GLY A 22 -0.32 -7.06 11.86
C GLY A 22 0.27 -7.24 10.46
N GLN A 23 0.19 -6.22 9.59
CA GLN A 23 0.74 -6.31 8.24
C GLN A 23 2.26 -6.17 8.28
N PRO A 24 3.01 -7.13 7.70
CA PRO A 24 4.46 -7.02 7.61
C PRO A 24 4.92 -5.78 6.84
N ARG A 25 6.05 -5.24 7.22
CA ARG A 25 6.65 -4.05 6.62
C ARG A 25 8.09 -4.31 6.22
N ASN A 26 8.55 -3.56 5.24
CA ASN A 26 9.97 -3.42 4.93
C ASN A 26 10.65 -2.49 5.95
N GLU A 27 11.97 -2.42 5.93
CA GLU A 27 12.76 -1.60 6.86
C GLU A 27 12.43 -0.11 6.82
N ASP A 28 11.99 0.39 5.68
CA ASP A 28 11.54 1.78 5.48
C ASP A 28 10.07 2.03 5.86
N GLY A 29 9.41 1.03 6.43
CA GLY A 29 8.03 1.10 6.90
C GLY A 29 6.96 0.82 5.85
N GLY A 30 7.35 0.61 4.58
CA GLY A 30 6.39 0.26 3.53
C GLY A 30 5.76 -1.11 3.75
N PHE A 31 4.44 -1.21 3.62
CA PHE A 31 3.74 -2.47 3.75
C PHE A 31 4.11 -3.46 2.64
N TRP A 32 4.25 -4.73 3.00
CA TRP A 32 4.21 -5.78 2.00
C TRP A 32 2.84 -5.79 1.32
N HIS A 33 2.82 -6.01 0.02
CA HIS A 33 1.57 -6.08 -0.73
C HIS A 33 0.62 -7.15 -0.17
N LYS A 34 1.17 -8.34 0.13
CA LYS A 34 0.48 -9.44 0.84
C LYS A 34 1.48 -10.19 1.72
N LYS A 35 0.97 -10.82 2.78
CA LYS A 35 1.81 -11.67 3.65
C LYS A 35 2.49 -12.82 2.91
N ILE A 36 1.85 -13.35 1.87
CA ILE A 36 2.39 -14.42 1.01
C ILE A 36 3.40 -13.92 -0.03
N TYR A 37 3.59 -12.60 -0.15
CA TYR A 37 4.57 -11.97 -1.03
C TYR A 37 5.55 -11.15 -0.20
N PRO A 38 6.53 -11.81 0.45
CA PRO A 38 7.46 -11.13 1.34
C PRO A 38 8.22 -10.02 0.63
N HIS A 39 8.41 -8.90 1.31
CA HIS A 39 9.20 -7.75 0.85
C HIS A 39 8.71 -7.07 -0.43
N GLN A 40 7.55 -7.43 -0.96
CA GLN A 40 7.03 -6.86 -2.20
C GLN A 40 6.11 -5.66 -1.94
N MET A 41 6.34 -4.58 -2.69
CA MET A 41 5.44 -3.43 -2.78
C MET A 41 4.92 -3.32 -4.21
N TRP A 42 3.61 -3.24 -4.35
CA TRP A 42 2.92 -3.09 -5.62
C TRP A 42 2.10 -1.80 -5.63
N LEU A 43 2.03 -1.13 -6.77
CA LEU A 43 1.18 0.06 -6.93
C LEU A 43 -0.30 -0.24 -6.58
N ASP A 44 -0.77 -1.44 -6.91
CA ASP A 44 -2.12 -1.91 -6.56
C ASP A 44 -2.37 -1.88 -5.03
N GLY A 45 -1.36 -2.20 -4.23
CA GLY A 45 -1.45 -2.19 -2.77
C GLY A 45 -1.74 -0.82 -2.17
N ILE A 46 -1.25 0.24 -2.81
CA ILE A 46 -1.53 1.62 -2.41
C ILE A 46 -3.01 1.93 -2.58
N TYR A 47 -3.61 1.58 -3.72
CA TYR A 47 -5.04 1.77 -3.94
C TYR A 47 -5.91 0.95 -2.96
N MET A 48 -5.49 -0.28 -2.66
CA MET A 48 -6.24 -1.18 -1.80
C MET A 48 -6.21 -0.77 -0.32
N GLY A 49 -5.08 -0.25 0.15
CA GLY A 49 -4.82 -0.02 1.56
C GLY A 49 -4.86 1.44 2.00
N ALA A 50 -4.18 2.32 1.29
CA ALA A 50 -3.97 3.68 1.76
C ALA A 50 -5.25 4.53 1.88
N PRO A 51 -6.20 4.50 0.93
CA PRO A 51 -7.47 5.22 1.08
C PRO A 51 -8.29 4.75 2.28
N PHE A 52 -8.36 3.44 2.49
CA PHE A 52 -9.05 2.89 3.65
C PHE A 52 -8.38 3.32 4.95
N TYR A 53 -7.04 3.28 5.01
CA TYR A 53 -6.28 3.67 6.19
C TYR A 53 -6.49 5.16 6.50
N ALA A 54 -6.46 6.03 5.49
CA ALA A 54 -6.73 7.46 5.66
C ALA A 54 -8.15 7.73 6.16
N GLU A 55 -9.15 7.07 5.58
CA GLU A 55 -10.56 7.19 5.99
C GLU A 55 -10.77 6.67 7.43
N TYR A 56 -10.13 5.57 7.78
CA TYR A 56 -10.17 5.05 9.14
C TYR A 56 -9.56 6.04 10.15
N ALA A 57 -8.39 6.60 9.83
CA ALA A 57 -7.72 7.60 10.65
C ALA A 57 -8.59 8.85 10.84
N PHE A 58 -9.22 9.31 9.78
CA PHE A 58 -10.15 10.45 9.82
C PHE A 58 -11.35 10.18 10.74
N ARG A 59 -12.06 9.07 10.52
CA ARG A 59 -13.26 8.71 11.29
C ARG A 59 -13.02 8.45 12.76
N ASN A 60 -11.81 8.04 13.12
CA ASN A 60 -11.43 7.73 14.50
C ASN A 60 -10.58 8.83 15.16
N ASN A 61 -10.40 9.95 14.47
CA ASN A 61 -9.61 11.09 14.95
C ASN A 61 -8.18 10.68 15.35
N LEU A 62 -7.48 10.02 14.43
CA LEU A 62 -6.11 9.52 14.57
C LEU A 62 -5.16 10.29 13.63
N PRO A 63 -4.91 11.58 13.87
CA PRO A 63 -4.12 12.40 12.96
C PRO A 63 -2.66 11.94 12.82
N GLN A 64 -2.13 11.25 13.82
CA GLN A 64 -0.80 10.66 13.79
C GLN A 64 -0.63 9.60 12.70
N ASP A 65 -1.71 8.94 12.27
CA ASP A 65 -1.66 7.88 11.27
C ASP A 65 -1.51 8.43 9.84
N TYR A 66 -1.81 9.72 9.61
CA TYR A 66 -1.63 10.34 8.28
C TYR A 66 -0.17 10.35 7.83
N ALA A 67 0.77 10.48 8.74
CA ALA A 67 2.19 10.42 8.42
C ALA A 67 2.56 9.03 7.83
N ASP A 68 2.00 7.96 8.38
CA ASP A 68 2.21 6.61 7.85
C ASP A 68 1.51 6.42 6.51
N VAL A 69 0.30 6.92 6.33
CA VAL A 69 -0.39 6.89 5.03
C VAL A 69 0.46 7.56 3.95
N ILE A 70 1.00 8.74 4.22
CA ILE A 70 1.89 9.46 3.30
C ILE A 70 3.16 8.64 3.04
N ASN A 71 3.74 8.05 4.09
CA ASN A 71 4.92 7.21 3.96
C ASN A 71 4.69 6.01 3.01
N GLN A 72 3.51 5.40 3.02
CA GLN A 72 3.19 4.32 2.09
C GLN A 72 3.27 4.78 0.63
N PHE A 73 2.71 5.95 0.30
CA PHE A 73 2.80 6.51 -1.05
C PHE A 73 4.24 6.83 -1.45
N VAL A 74 4.97 7.55 -0.58
CA VAL A 74 6.34 7.98 -0.85
C VAL A 74 7.28 6.79 -1.02
N THR A 75 7.17 5.81 -0.15
CA THR A 75 8.01 4.61 -0.17
C THR A 75 7.74 3.76 -1.41
N CYS A 76 6.47 3.53 -1.73
CA CYS A 76 6.10 2.80 -2.92
C CYS A 76 6.57 3.52 -4.20
N ALA A 77 6.38 4.83 -4.29
CA ALA A 77 6.85 5.64 -5.41
C ALA A 77 8.38 5.55 -5.56
N ARG A 78 9.12 5.65 -4.46
CA ARG A 78 10.59 5.53 -4.47
C ARG A 78 11.07 4.19 -5.01
N HIS A 79 10.44 3.09 -4.57
CA HIS A 79 10.81 1.75 -4.99
C HIS A 79 10.43 1.43 -6.43
N THR A 80 9.38 2.05 -6.95
CA THR A 80 8.84 1.71 -8.29
C THR A 80 9.22 2.70 -9.38
N TYR A 81 9.71 3.89 -9.04
CA TYR A 81 10.13 4.88 -10.04
C TYR A 81 11.39 4.43 -10.80
N ASP A 82 11.30 4.46 -12.12
CA ASP A 82 12.44 4.19 -13.00
C ASP A 82 12.90 5.50 -13.67
N PRO A 83 14.06 6.06 -13.24
CA PRO A 83 14.55 7.33 -13.77
C PRO A 83 14.99 7.25 -15.23
N LYS A 84 15.24 6.05 -15.79
CA LYS A 84 15.67 5.88 -17.17
C LYS A 84 14.58 6.21 -18.17
N ASN A 85 13.33 5.94 -17.83
CA ASN A 85 12.17 6.18 -18.68
C ASN A 85 11.12 7.14 -18.07
N GLY A 86 11.32 7.58 -16.83
CA GLY A 86 10.41 8.48 -16.13
C GLY A 86 9.07 7.83 -15.73
N LEU A 87 8.98 6.52 -15.74
CA LEU A 87 7.76 5.78 -15.45
C LEU A 87 7.85 5.04 -14.11
N TYR A 88 6.70 4.61 -13.62
CA TYR A 88 6.60 3.75 -12.43
C TYR A 88 6.42 2.28 -12.86
N ARG A 89 7.25 1.42 -12.33
CA ARG A 89 7.11 -0.03 -12.46
C ARG A 89 5.94 -0.50 -11.60
N HIS A 90 5.22 -1.54 -12.00
CA HIS A 90 4.00 -1.94 -11.27
C HIS A 90 4.30 -2.52 -9.88
N ALA A 91 5.49 -3.06 -9.67
CA ALA A 91 5.91 -3.70 -8.43
C ALA A 91 7.41 -3.61 -8.20
N CYS A 92 7.83 -3.75 -6.95
CA CYS A 92 9.21 -3.90 -6.53
C CYS A 92 9.30 -4.99 -5.47
N ASP A 93 10.29 -5.87 -5.58
CA ASP A 93 10.74 -6.75 -4.52
C ASP A 93 11.97 -6.14 -3.86
N VAL A 94 11.80 -5.61 -2.64
CA VAL A 94 12.89 -4.97 -1.90
C VAL A 94 14.01 -5.95 -1.56
N SER A 95 13.69 -7.25 -1.40
CA SER A 95 14.68 -8.30 -1.16
C SER A 95 15.46 -8.71 -2.40
N ARG A 96 14.94 -8.41 -3.60
CA ARG A 96 15.55 -8.74 -4.92
C ARG A 96 15.72 -10.25 -5.16
N THR A 97 14.92 -11.07 -4.50
CA THR A 97 15.02 -12.53 -4.58
C THR A 97 14.09 -13.15 -5.59
N GLU A 98 13.06 -12.41 -5.97
CA GLU A 98 12.07 -12.89 -6.93
C GLU A 98 12.63 -12.94 -8.36
N ARG A 99 12.25 -13.98 -9.11
CA ARG A 99 12.71 -14.18 -10.49
C ARG A 99 12.30 -13.07 -11.45
N TRP A 100 11.20 -12.39 -11.18
CA TRP A 100 10.68 -11.31 -11.99
C TRP A 100 11.32 -9.95 -11.64
N ALA A 101 11.97 -9.85 -10.50
CA ALA A 101 12.59 -8.62 -10.02
C ALA A 101 13.96 -8.40 -10.65
N ASP A 102 14.25 -7.15 -10.97
CA ASP A 102 15.60 -6.77 -11.38
C ASP A 102 16.58 -7.00 -10.23
N PRO A 103 17.72 -7.68 -10.46
CA PRO A 103 18.64 -8.05 -9.39
C PRO A 103 19.35 -6.85 -8.74
N VAL A 104 19.34 -5.68 -9.38
CA VAL A 104 19.95 -4.45 -8.87
C VAL A 104 18.93 -3.56 -8.19
N THR A 105 17.80 -3.32 -8.85
CA THR A 105 16.78 -2.38 -8.37
C THR A 105 15.62 -3.03 -7.62
N GLY A 106 15.39 -4.31 -7.82
CA GLY A 106 14.23 -5.04 -7.32
C GLY A 106 12.94 -4.77 -8.10
N GLN A 107 12.99 -3.91 -9.10
CA GLN A 107 11.80 -3.49 -9.85
C GLN A 107 11.33 -4.55 -10.84
N SER A 108 10.03 -4.58 -11.09
CA SER A 108 9.46 -5.39 -12.16
C SER A 108 9.86 -4.86 -13.54
N LYS A 109 9.87 -5.74 -14.54
CA LYS A 109 10.19 -5.36 -15.93
C LYS A 109 9.11 -4.52 -16.60
N HIS A 110 7.89 -4.50 -16.06
CA HIS A 110 6.73 -3.91 -16.70
C HIS A 110 6.26 -2.65 -15.98
N CYS A 111 5.93 -1.63 -16.80
CA CYS A 111 5.10 -0.50 -16.40
C CYS A 111 3.67 -0.84 -16.81
N TRP A 112 2.74 -0.74 -15.87
CA TRP A 112 1.36 -1.08 -16.11
C TRP A 112 0.46 0.11 -15.85
N GLY A 113 -0.13 0.67 -16.92
CA GLY A 113 -0.92 1.90 -16.85
C GLY A 113 -2.11 1.80 -15.90
N ARG A 114 -2.75 0.61 -15.80
CA ARG A 114 -3.84 0.39 -14.83
C ARG A 114 -3.35 0.54 -13.39
N ALA A 115 -2.21 -0.03 -13.05
CA ALA A 115 -1.66 0.06 -11.70
C ALA A 115 -1.32 1.50 -11.32
N LEU A 116 -0.76 2.29 -12.23
CA LEU A 116 -0.52 3.72 -12.03
C LEU A 116 -1.85 4.49 -11.89
N GLY A 117 -2.85 4.17 -12.70
CA GLY A 117 -4.20 4.73 -12.61
C GLY A 117 -4.82 4.50 -11.24
N LEU A 118 -4.68 3.31 -10.66
CA LEU A 118 -5.16 3.01 -9.31
C LEU A 118 -4.50 3.91 -8.25
N VAL A 119 -3.20 4.17 -8.36
CA VAL A 119 -2.51 5.10 -7.45
C VAL A 119 -3.07 6.53 -7.60
N CYS A 120 -3.34 6.95 -8.82
CA CYS A 120 -3.94 8.27 -9.09
C CYS A 120 -5.36 8.37 -8.54
N ASP A 121 -6.17 7.32 -8.66
CA ASP A 121 -7.52 7.27 -8.12
C ASP A 121 -7.55 7.21 -6.59
N GLY A 122 -6.51 6.70 -5.96
CA GLY A 122 -6.34 6.71 -4.50
C GLY A 122 -6.01 8.08 -3.91
N ARG A 123 -5.93 9.13 -4.70
CA ARG A 123 -5.73 10.51 -4.21
C ARG A 123 -7.05 11.08 -3.71
N TRP A 124 -7.04 11.61 -2.52
CA TRP A 124 -8.16 12.30 -1.88
C TRP A 124 -7.80 13.74 -1.58
#